data_4f7730490f86916edead8b0e0c7c3b90
#
_entry.id   4f7730490f86916edead8b0e0c7c3b90
#
_cell.length_a   1.000
_cell.length_b   1.000
_cell.length_c   1.000
_cell.angle_alpha   90.00
_cell.angle_beta   90.00
_cell.angle_gamma   90.00
#
_symmetry.space_group_name_H-M   'P 1'
#
loop_
_entity.id
_entity.type
_entity.pdbx_description
1 polymer ?
#
loop_
_entity_poly.entity_id
_entity_poly.type
_entity_poly.pdbx_seq_one_letter_code
_entity_poly.pdbx_strand_id
1 'polypeptide(L)'
;LTVVFVLGESLRPDHLGLNGYERNTTPLLSKEDIISFKNIHTEYTYTNRSLPHILTRADSLNPDRAFTEESFVSLFNSCNYYTVWLANQESAKSYAYFMHECDSLFYANIEKSSYVFDKWVDESLFPLFDSALKSAADKKLIILHTIGSHWWYNSHYTDSFAGYQPVTKSKIISSCTKEEMINSYDNTVLYTDYFIHSLIGKLRNERAILVYLSDHGEALGEDGIWLHASQSPVTQQTAGMVWMSASYKADYPQKYEKAMQKRDKKMRTDFLFHSLLDAGGIDSQYKDYTLSIFR
;
A
#
# COMPACT_ATOMS: atom_id res chain seq x y z
N LEU A 1 11.34 -17.12 -5.02
CA LEU A 1 10.04 -16.47 -5.04
C LEU A 1 10.06 -15.22 -4.17
N THR A 2 9.73 -14.07 -4.74
CA THR A 2 9.68 -12.80 -4.02
C THR A 2 8.23 -12.30 -3.97
N VAL A 3 7.68 -12.18 -2.77
CA VAL A 3 6.40 -11.54 -2.50
C VAL A 3 6.70 -10.15 -1.97
N VAL A 4 6.22 -9.12 -2.65
CA VAL A 4 6.37 -7.72 -2.24
C VAL A 4 5.02 -7.19 -1.81
N PHE A 5 4.94 -6.69 -0.60
CA PHE A 5 3.78 -5.95 -0.13
C PHE A 5 4.14 -4.48 0.04
N VAL A 6 3.50 -3.62 -0.73
CA VAL A 6 3.61 -2.16 -0.57
C VAL A 6 2.41 -1.70 0.25
N LEU A 7 2.68 -1.40 1.51
CA LEU A 7 1.72 -0.81 2.43
C LEU A 7 1.69 0.70 2.17
N GLY A 8 0.64 1.12 1.47
CA GLY A 8 0.40 2.52 1.11
C GLY A 8 -0.29 3.30 2.22
N GLU A 9 -0.33 4.61 2.06
CA GLU A 9 -0.91 5.57 2.99
C GLU A 9 -1.87 6.51 2.26
N SER A 10 -3.11 6.62 2.76
CA SER A 10 -4.12 7.61 2.36
C SER A 10 -4.50 7.64 0.87
N LEU A 11 -4.24 6.58 0.08
CA LEU A 11 -4.47 6.59 -1.37
C LEU A 11 -5.90 6.16 -1.72
N ARG A 12 -6.61 7.04 -2.41
CA ARG A 12 -7.98 6.83 -2.91
C ARG A 12 -7.99 6.15 -4.29
N PRO A 13 -8.89 5.17 -4.51
CA PRO A 13 -8.99 4.50 -5.81
C PRO A 13 -9.58 5.40 -6.91
N ASP A 14 -10.43 6.37 -6.56
CA ASP A 14 -11.08 7.29 -7.49
C ASP A 14 -10.20 8.46 -7.94
N HIS A 15 -8.99 8.63 -7.37
CA HIS A 15 -7.96 9.53 -7.85
C HIS A 15 -6.89 8.83 -8.73
N LEU A 16 -7.10 7.56 -9.08
CA LEU A 16 -6.21 6.82 -9.99
C LEU A 16 -6.72 6.91 -11.43
N GLY A 17 -5.91 7.41 -12.35
CA GLY A 17 -6.18 7.37 -13.79
C GLY A 17 -6.47 5.95 -14.30
N LEU A 18 -5.79 4.92 -13.73
CA LEU A 18 -6.06 3.49 -13.96
C LEU A 18 -7.52 3.10 -13.72
N ASN A 19 -8.22 3.78 -12.83
CA ASN A 19 -9.60 3.51 -12.44
C ASN A 19 -10.62 4.41 -13.15
N GLY A 20 -10.15 5.31 -14.01
CA GLY A 20 -10.99 6.22 -14.78
C GLY A 20 -11.10 7.64 -14.21
N TYR A 21 -10.19 8.02 -13.31
CA TYR A 21 -10.08 9.42 -12.89
C TYR A 21 -9.80 10.32 -14.09
N GLU A 22 -10.41 11.50 -14.15
CA GLU A 22 -10.28 12.43 -15.28
C GLU A 22 -8.85 12.94 -15.51
N ARG A 23 -8.05 13.02 -14.44
CA ARG A 23 -6.65 13.41 -14.51
C ARG A 23 -5.76 12.20 -14.73
N ASN A 24 -4.71 12.38 -15.53
CA ASN A 24 -3.72 11.33 -15.77
C ASN A 24 -2.71 11.23 -14.62
N THR A 25 -3.16 10.73 -13.48
CA THR A 25 -2.36 10.57 -12.26
C THR A 25 -1.53 9.30 -12.21
N THR A 26 -1.74 8.38 -13.16
CA THR A 26 -1.03 7.09 -13.22
C THR A 26 -0.46 6.80 -14.62
N PRO A 27 0.33 7.73 -15.22
CA PRO A 27 0.81 7.62 -16.60
C PRO A 27 1.81 6.48 -16.82
N LEU A 28 2.55 6.05 -15.79
CA LEU A 28 3.53 4.98 -15.88
C LEU A 28 2.87 3.62 -15.67
N LEU A 29 2.06 3.46 -14.63
CA LEU A 29 1.37 2.22 -14.34
C LEU A 29 0.32 1.86 -15.39
N SER A 30 -0.23 2.83 -16.12
CA SER A 30 -1.13 2.58 -17.25
C SER A 30 -0.47 1.82 -18.42
N LYS A 31 0.87 1.76 -18.45
CA LYS A 31 1.66 1.00 -19.43
C LYS A 31 2.07 -0.38 -18.92
N GLU A 32 1.79 -0.68 -17.66
CA GLU A 32 2.09 -1.95 -17.02
C GLU A 32 0.89 -2.89 -17.07
N ASP A 33 1.17 -4.19 -17.03
CA ASP A 33 0.15 -5.22 -16.84
C ASP A 33 -0.20 -5.33 -15.34
N ILE A 34 -0.73 -4.24 -14.80
CA ILE A 34 -1.13 -4.11 -13.40
C ILE A 34 -2.65 -4.17 -13.28
N ILE A 35 -3.13 -4.87 -12.26
CA ILE A 35 -4.56 -4.96 -11.91
C ILE A 35 -4.83 -3.96 -10.80
N SER A 36 -5.70 -2.97 -11.07
CA SER A 36 -6.14 -2.00 -10.06
C SER A 36 -7.59 -2.29 -9.66
N PHE A 37 -7.83 -2.44 -8.37
CA PHE A 37 -9.17 -2.72 -7.80
C PHE A 37 -9.88 -1.42 -7.46
N LYS A 38 -11.14 -1.29 -7.90
CA LYS A 38 -11.88 -0.03 -7.79
C LYS A 38 -12.67 0.14 -6.51
N ASN A 39 -13.02 -0.96 -5.83
CA ASN A 39 -14.01 -0.97 -4.77
C ASN A 39 -13.52 -1.74 -3.54
N ILE A 40 -12.49 -1.25 -2.87
CA ILE A 40 -12.00 -1.81 -1.61
C ILE A 40 -12.47 -0.92 -0.46
N HIS A 41 -13.20 -1.51 0.47
CA HIS A 41 -13.67 -0.85 1.68
C HIS A 41 -12.73 -1.17 2.85
N THR A 42 -12.32 -0.15 3.59
CA THR A 42 -11.63 -0.27 4.87
C THR A 42 -12.58 0.09 6.02
N GLU A 43 -12.50 -0.65 7.11
CA GLU A 43 -13.29 -0.38 8.30
C GLU A 43 -12.78 0.85 9.07
N TYR A 44 -11.47 1.07 9.01
CA TYR A 44 -10.79 2.09 9.77
C TYR A 44 -10.16 3.15 8.87
N THR A 45 -10.18 4.39 9.32
CA THR A 45 -9.81 5.57 8.54
C THR A 45 -8.53 6.23 9.05
N TYR A 46 -7.70 5.50 9.77
CA TYR A 46 -6.36 5.93 10.19
C TYR A 46 -5.45 4.74 10.51
N THR A 47 -4.17 4.91 10.24
CA THR A 47 -3.12 3.89 10.21
C THR A 47 -3.06 3.02 11.45
N ASN A 48 -3.09 3.63 12.65
CA ASN A 48 -2.97 2.92 13.92
C ASN A 48 -4.05 1.86 14.17
N ARG A 49 -5.20 2.00 13.51
CA ARG A 49 -6.30 1.03 13.58
C ARG A 49 -6.36 0.12 12.36
N SER A 50 -6.04 0.64 11.17
CA SER A 50 -6.10 -0.14 9.94
C SER A 50 -5.06 -1.24 9.92
N LEU A 51 -3.80 -0.94 10.33
CA LEU A 51 -2.70 -1.87 10.16
C LEU A 51 -2.89 -3.21 10.91
N PRO A 52 -3.27 -3.25 12.19
CA PRO A 52 -3.50 -4.55 12.85
C PRO A 52 -4.53 -5.43 12.13
N HIS A 53 -5.53 -4.82 11.47
CA HIS A 53 -6.57 -5.52 10.71
C HIS A 53 -6.12 -5.93 9.31
N ILE A 54 -5.19 -5.17 8.70
CA ILE A 54 -4.59 -5.51 7.41
C ILE A 54 -3.57 -6.64 7.55
N LEU A 55 -2.81 -6.65 8.67
CA LEU A 55 -1.72 -7.59 8.91
C LEU A 55 -2.19 -8.94 9.43
N THR A 56 -3.43 -9.03 9.92
CA THR A 56 -4.05 -10.26 10.44
C THR A 56 -5.34 -10.58 9.67
N ARG A 57 -5.99 -11.68 10.02
CA ARG A 57 -7.32 -12.02 9.47
C ARG A 57 -8.48 -11.36 10.24
N ALA A 58 -8.21 -10.33 11.01
CA ALA A 58 -9.24 -9.59 11.71
C ALA A 58 -10.24 -8.96 10.74
N ASP A 59 -11.50 -8.97 11.13
CA ASP A 59 -12.59 -8.36 10.40
C ASP A 59 -13.51 -7.58 11.36
N SER A 60 -14.54 -6.91 10.85
CA SER A 60 -15.45 -6.11 11.67
C SER A 60 -16.27 -6.94 12.67
N LEU A 61 -16.43 -8.24 12.45
CA LEU A 61 -17.14 -9.15 13.34
C LEU A 61 -16.23 -9.74 14.42
N ASN A 62 -14.93 -9.81 14.12
CA ASN A 62 -13.90 -10.42 14.97
C ASN A 62 -12.68 -9.50 15.08
N PRO A 63 -12.82 -8.26 15.57
CA PRO A 63 -11.73 -7.29 15.61
C PRO A 63 -10.60 -7.70 16.56
N ASP A 64 -10.88 -8.47 17.58
CA ASP A 64 -9.87 -8.94 18.57
C ASP A 64 -8.83 -9.88 17.97
N ARG A 65 -9.10 -10.50 16.82
CA ARG A 65 -8.13 -11.32 16.09
C ARG A 65 -6.86 -10.55 15.73
N ALA A 66 -6.97 -9.24 15.55
CA ALA A 66 -5.82 -8.35 15.33
C ALA A 66 -4.75 -8.44 16.42
N PHE A 67 -5.12 -8.91 17.62
CA PHE A 67 -4.24 -8.94 18.79
C PHE A 67 -4.11 -10.33 19.42
N THR A 68 -4.86 -11.32 18.94
CA THR A 68 -4.93 -12.67 19.52
C THR A 68 -4.51 -13.77 18.56
N GLU A 69 -4.35 -13.46 17.27
CA GLU A 69 -3.97 -14.43 16.24
C GLU A 69 -2.67 -14.01 15.52
N GLU A 70 -2.08 -14.95 14.82
CA GLU A 70 -0.85 -14.73 14.05
C GLU A 70 -1.08 -13.78 12.88
N SER A 71 -0.10 -12.92 12.62
CA SER A 71 -0.04 -12.09 11.41
C SER A 71 0.37 -12.93 10.19
N PHE A 72 0.16 -12.39 9.00
CA PHE A 72 0.73 -13.03 7.81
C PHE A 72 2.27 -13.05 7.86
N VAL A 73 2.93 -12.09 8.54
CA VAL A 73 4.39 -12.06 8.68
C VAL A 73 4.89 -13.29 9.41
N SER A 74 4.30 -13.59 10.57
CA SER A 74 4.60 -14.77 11.36
C SER A 74 4.41 -16.08 10.56
N LEU A 75 3.33 -16.16 9.76
CA LEU A 75 3.06 -17.30 8.90
C LEU A 75 4.07 -17.43 7.73
N PHE A 76 4.54 -16.33 7.17
CA PHE A 76 5.61 -16.35 6.17
C PHE A 76 6.92 -16.86 6.78
N ASN A 77 7.29 -16.38 7.98
CA ASN A 77 8.46 -16.87 8.72
C ASN A 77 8.38 -18.39 8.95
N SER A 78 7.23 -18.90 9.40
CA SER A 78 6.99 -20.33 9.62
C SER A 78 7.18 -21.19 8.38
N CYS A 79 7.05 -20.57 7.18
CA CYS A 79 7.22 -21.22 5.88
C CYS A 79 8.59 -20.97 5.24
N ASN A 80 9.58 -20.57 6.04
CA ASN A 80 10.97 -20.32 5.63
C ASN A 80 11.12 -19.21 4.57
N TYR A 81 10.30 -18.17 4.67
CA TYR A 81 10.55 -16.91 3.96
C TYR A 81 11.51 -16.07 4.80
N TYR A 82 12.48 -15.44 4.14
CA TYR A 82 13.17 -14.31 4.71
C TYR A 82 12.22 -13.11 4.66
N THR A 83 11.88 -12.57 5.81
CA THR A 83 10.95 -11.47 5.94
C THR A 83 11.67 -10.18 6.29
N VAL A 84 11.37 -9.10 5.58
CA VAL A 84 11.97 -7.81 5.84
C VAL A 84 10.95 -6.69 5.76
N TRP A 85 11.00 -5.78 6.75
CA TRP A 85 10.18 -4.58 6.79
C TRP A 85 11.05 -3.36 6.52
N LEU A 86 10.72 -2.60 5.49
CA LEU A 86 11.37 -1.39 5.06
C LEU A 86 10.43 -0.21 5.34
N ALA A 87 10.73 0.59 6.37
CA ALA A 87 9.84 1.62 6.84
C ALA A 87 10.29 3.02 6.39
N ASN A 88 9.39 3.77 5.81
CA ASN A 88 9.49 5.21 5.59
C ASN A 88 8.52 6.00 6.46
N GLN A 89 7.86 5.34 7.40
CA GLN A 89 7.02 5.93 8.44
C GLN A 89 7.57 5.59 9.82
N GLU A 90 7.18 6.40 10.82
CA GLU A 90 7.43 6.10 12.22
C GLU A 90 6.62 4.87 12.66
N SER A 91 7.16 4.10 13.61
CA SER A 91 6.41 3.01 14.22
C SER A 91 5.44 3.54 15.27
N ALA A 92 4.23 2.97 15.33
CA ALA A 92 3.29 3.23 16.40
C ALA A 92 3.07 1.97 17.24
N LYS A 93 2.77 2.15 18.52
CA LYS A 93 2.58 1.03 19.48
C LYS A 93 1.58 -0.02 19.02
N SER A 94 0.56 0.38 18.25
CA SER A 94 -0.49 -0.52 17.78
C SER A 94 -0.01 -1.54 16.73
N TYR A 95 1.06 -1.25 15.99
CA TYR A 95 1.56 -2.13 14.92
C TYR A 95 3.09 -2.36 14.95
N ALA A 96 3.83 -1.69 15.83
CA ALA A 96 5.27 -1.92 15.97
C ALA A 96 5.61 -3.40 16.24
N TYR A 97 4.74 -4.10 16.93
CA TYR A 97 4.87 -5.53 17.19
C TYR A 97 5.04 -6.33 15.88
N PHE A 98 4.19 -6.10 14.89
CA PHE A 98 4.24 -6.79 13.60
C PHE A 98 5.50 -6.46 12.79
N MET A 99 6.02 -5.23 12.92
CA MET A 99 7.29 -4.85 12.28
C MET A 99 8.46 -5.68 12.85
N HIS A 100 8.42 -5.96 14.15
CA HIS A 100 9.43 -6.75 14.85
C HIS A 100 9.27 -8.27 14.68
N GLU A 101 8.19 -8.76 14.08
CA GLU A 101 8.06 -10.15 13.65
C GLU A 101 8.95 -10.47 12.44
N CYS A 102 9.34 -9.46 11.64
CA CYS A 102 10.24 -9.67 10.51
C CYS A 102 11.65 -10.04 10.96
N ASP A 103 12.34 -10.86 10.16
CA ASP A 103 13.77 -11.20 10.38
C ASP A 103 14.65 -9.94 10.37
N SER A 104 14.25 -8.92 9.59
CA SER A 104 14.96 -7.65 9.50
C SER A 104 14.00 -6.47 9.40
N LEU A 105 14.35 -5.37 10.08
CA LEU A 105 13.62 -4.11 10.07
C LEU A 105 14.58 -2.96 9.79
N PHE A 106 14.31 -2.18 8.76
CA PHE A 106 15.11 -1.01 8.38
C PHE A 106 14.23 0.22 8.20
N TYR A 107 14.75 1.37 8.63
CA TYR A 107 14.11 2.66 8.46
C TYR A 107 14.88 3.51 7.45
N ALA A 108 14.17 4.07 6.47
CA ALA A 108 14.76 4.96 5.46
C ALA A 108 14.99 6.38 5.99
N ASN A 109 14.09 6.88 6.85
CA ASN A 109 14.08 8.28 7.32
C ASN A 109 13.82 8.37 8.83
N ILE A 110 14.76 7.86 9.64
CA ILE A 110 14.63 7.82 11.12
C ILE A 110 14.45 9.23 11.74
N GLU A 111 15.00 10.26 11.11
CA GLU A 111 15.00 11.63 11.64
C GLU A 111 13.83 12.49 11.14
N LYS A 112 12.99 11.97 10.26
CA LYS A 112 11.87 12.72 9.70
C LYS A 112 10.67 12.73 10.66
N SER A 113 10.03 13.88 10.76
CA SER A 113 8.85 14.10 11.57
C SER A 113 7.83 14.92 10.79
N SER A 114 6.55 14.67 11.02
CA SER A 114 5.43 15.43 10.44
C SER A 114 5.45 16.93 10.77
N TYR A 115 6.27 17.34 11.73
CA TYR A 115 6.47 18.75 12.08
C TYR A 115 7.49 19.47 11.19
N VAL A 116 8.28 18.74 10.40
CA VAL A 116 9.29 19.29 9.49
C VAL A 116 8.66 19.56 8.12
N PHE A 117 9.11 20.62 7.43
CA PHE A 117 8.67 20.96 6.07
C PHE A 117 9.57 20.37 4.98
N ASP A 118 10.59 19.59 5.36
CA ASP A 118 11.50 18.96 4.42
C ASP A 118 10.80 17.88 3.58
N LYS A 119 11.39 17.57 2.44
CA LYS A 119 10.93 16.46 1.59
C LYS A 119 11.11 15.13 2.34
N TRP A 120 10.05 14.36 2.33
CA TRP A 120 9.96 13.03 2.92
C TRP A 120 9.34 12.10 1.88
N VAL A 121 10.17 11.47 1.07
CA VAL A 121 9.78 10.79 -0.16
C VAL A 121 10.08 9.30 -0.12
N ASP A 122 9.25 8.50 -0.76
CA ASP A 122 9.32 7.03 -0.71
C ASP A 122 10.49 6.45 -1.52
N GLU A 123 11.08 7.19 -2.46
CA GLU A 123 12.30 6.75 -3.16
C GLU A 123 13.48 6.47 -2.21
N SER A 124 13.45 7.01 -0.99
CA SER A 124 14.40 6.68 0.08
C SER A 124 14.40 5.18 0.45
N LEU A 125 13.35 4.46 0.11
CA LEU A 125 13.25 3.00 0.28
C LEU A 125 14.01 2.21 -0.80
N PHE A 126 14.34 2.79 -1.96
CA PHE A 126 14.96 2.05 -3.07
C PHE A 126 16.29 1.38 -2.71
N PRO A 127 17.25 2.03 -2.02
CA PRO A 127 18.50 1.35 -1.65
C PRO A 127 18.28 0.17 -0.71
N LEU A 128 17.33 0.29 0.22
CA LEU A 128 16.97 -0.79 1.15
C LEU A 128 16.29 -1.95 0.41
N PHE A 129 15.40 -1.63 -0.53
CA PHE A 129 14.74 -2.62 -1.38
C PHE A 129 15.75 -3.38 -2.26
N ASP A 130 16.70 -2.67 -2.89
CA ASP A 130 17.76 -3.29 -3.68
C ASP A 130 18.64 -4.22 -2.83
N SER A 131 18.90 -3.85 -1.57
CA SER A 131 19.62 -4.71 -0.62
C SER A 131 18.82 -5.96 -0.26
N ALA A 132 17.53 -5.81 0.02
CA ALA A 132 16.64 -6.93 0.34
C ALA A 132 16.50 -7.92 -0.83
N LEU A 133 16.40 -7.42 -2.07
CA LEU A 133 16.36 -8.27 -3.28
C LEU A 133 17.63 -9.11 -3.44
N LYS A 134 18.79 -8.57 -3.10
CA LYS A 134 20.10 -9.25 -3.19
C LYS A 134 20.33 -10.30 -2.11
N SER A 135 19.44 -10.43 -1.12
CA SER A 135 19.52 -11.50 -0.12
C SER A 135 19.59 -12.87 -0.81
N ALA A 136 20.42 -13.77 -0.28
CA ALA A 136 20.59 -15.13 -0.80
C ALA A 136 19.39 -16.06 -0.53
N ALA A 137 18.35 -15.58 0.18
CA ALA A 137 17.18 -16.38 0.48
C ALA A 137 16.37 -16.72 -0.79
N ASP A 138 15.97 -17.98 -0.92
CA ASP A 138 15.17 -18.46 -2.07
C ASP A 138 13.74 -17.92 -2.07
N LYS A 139 13.22 -17.64 -0.89
CA LYS A 139 11.87 -17.08 -0.69
C LYS A 139 11.97 -15.81 0.16
N LYS A 140 11.31 -14.76 -0.30
CA LYS A 140 11.35 -13.45 0.36
C LYS A 140 9.96 -12.86 0.49
N LEU A 141 9.65 -12.29 1.65
CA LEU A 141 8.57 -11.33 1.84
C LEU A 141 9.20 -9.98 2.14
N ILE A 142 9.01 -9.02 1.25
CA ILE A 142 9.52 -7.65 1.40
C ILE A 142 8.32 -6.73 1.60
N ILE A 143 8.22 -6.11 2.77
CA ILE A 143 7.19 -5.13 3.10
C ILE A 143 7.79 -3.74 3.00
N LEU A 144 7.21 -2.86 2.16
CA LEU A 144 7.56 -1.45 2.06
C LEU A 144 6.44 -0.63 2.68
N HIS A 145 6.70 0.01 3.81
CA HIS A 145 5.76 0.87 4.49
C HIS A 145 6.03 2.32 4.10
N THR A 146 5.22 2.83 3.17
CA THR A 146 5.41 4.13 2.51
C THR A 146 4.79 5.27 3.30
N ILE A 147 5.28 6.50 3.09
CA ILE A 147 4.62 7.71 3.55
C ILE A 147 3.46 8.13 2.63
N GLY A 148 3.50 7.70 1.37
CA GLY A 148 2.41 7.82 0.39
C GLY A 148 1.79 9.19 0.29
N SER A 149 0.45 9.25 0.42
CA SER A 149 -0.35 10.47 0.32
C SER A 149 -0.71 11.07 1.69
N HIS A 150 0.16 10.88 2.71
CA HIS A 150 -0.04 11.46 4.04
C HIS A 150 -0.06 13.00 4.00
N TRP A 151 -0.83 13.61 4.88
CA TRP A 151 -0.74 15.05 5.14
C TRP A 151 0.58 15.39 5.85
N TRP A 152 1.40 16.28 5.45
CA TRP A 152 1.40 17.37 4.49
C TRP A 152 1.87 16.94 3.09
N TYR A 153 0.96 16.87 2.10
CA TYR A 153 1.19 16.32 0.76
C TYR A 153 2.45 16.82 0.06
N ASN A 154 2.72 18.15 0.13
CA ASN A 154 3.85 18.75 -0.59
C ASN A 154 5.22 18.26 -0.14
N SER A 155 5.33 17.59 1.03
CA SER A 155 6.58 16.97 1.46
C SER A 155 6.81 15.58 0.86
N HIS A 156 5.77 14.96 0.27
CA HIS A 156 5.79 13.55 -0.13
C HIS A 156 5.98 13.31 -1.62
N TYR A 157 6.33 14.35 -2.37
CA TYR A 157 6.81 14.27 -3.75
C TYR A 157 7.92 15.28 -4.00
N THR A 158 8.78 15.02 -4.99
CA THR A 158 9.80 15.97 -5.43
C THR A 158 9.20 17.02 -6.36
N ASP A 159 9.87 18.15 -6.53
CA ASP A 159 9.34 19.27 -7.32
C ASP A 159 9.06 18.90 -8.79
N SER A 160 9.76 17.90 -9.32
CA SER A 160 9.50 17.35 -10.67
C SER A 160 8.13 16.67 -10.80
N PHE A 161 7.49 16.31 -9.70
CA PHE A 161 6.15 15.72 -9.65
C PHE A 161 5.06 16.73 -9.26
N ALA A 162 5.38 18.01 -9.12
CA ALA A 162 4.40 19.08 -8.91
C ALA A 162 3.67 19.43 -10.22
N GLY A 163 3.09 18.43 -10.89
CA GLY A 163 2.44 18.56 -12.19
C GLY A 163 1.10 19.30 -12.15
N TYR A 164 0.37 19.21 -11.04
CA TYR A 164 -0.90 19.91 -10.82
C TYR A 164 -0.67 21.13 -9.96
N GLN A 165 -1.17 22.30 -10.43
CA GLN A 165 -0.98 23.62 -9.82
C GLN A 165 -2.30 24.39 -9.80
N PRO A 166 -2.52 25.33 -8.84
CA PRO A 166 -1.62 25.68 -7.71
C PRO A 166 -1.64 24.60 -6.62
N VAL A 167 -0.57 24.56 -5.81
CA VAL A 167 -0.47 23.67 -4.64
C VAL A 167 -0.68 24.46 -3.34
N THR A 168 -1.00 23.74 -2.25
CA THR A 168 -1.13 24.30 -0.91
C THR A 168 0.17 25.00 -0.46
N LYS A 169 0.03 26.14 0.24
CA LYS A 169 1.16 26.93 0.76
C LYS A 169 1.21 26.93 2.28
N SER A 170 0.23 26.31 2.93
CA SER A 170 0.09 26.30 4.39
C SER A 170 -0.39 24.93 4.87
N LYS A 171 0.06 24.50 6.04
CA LYS A 171 -0.49 23.34 6.75
C LYS A 171 -1.85 23.63 7.41
N ILE A 172 -2.27 24.89 7.45
CA ILE A 172 -3.57 25.30 7.99
C ILE A 172 -4.62 25.11 6.89
N ILE A 173 -5.43 24.07 6.97
CA ILE A 173 -6.41 23.66 5.95
C ILE A 173 -7.36 24.81 5.58
N SER A 174 -7.86 25.55 6.58
CA SER A 174 -8.78 26.67 6.35
C SER A 174 -8.19 27.83 5.55
N SER A 175 -6.87 27.86 5.33
CA SER A 175 -6.19 28.84 4.48
C SER A 175 -5.88 28.30 3.08
N CYS A 176 -6.25 27.05 2.78
CA CYS A 176 -6.07 26.43 1.48
C CYS A 176 -7.40 26.38 0.73
N THR A 177 -7.35 26.53 -0.59
CA THR A 177 -8.51 26.27 -1.44
C THR A 177 -8.67 24.77 -1.69
N LYS A 178 -9.89 24.34 -2.04
CA LYS A 178 -10.14 22.95 -2.41
C LYS A 178 -9.30 22.51 -3.61
N GLU A 179 -9.09 23.39 -4.57
CA GLU A 179 -8.26 23.12 -5.74
C GLU A 179 -6.79 22.89 -5.35
N GLU A 180 -6.22 23.74 -4.50
CA GLU A 180 -4.84 23.55 -4.00
C GLU A 180 -4.68 22.22 -3.25
N MET A 181 -5.68 21.83 -2.45
CA MET A 181 -5.68 20.55 -1.73
C MET A 181 -5.69 19.36 -2.70
N ILE A 182 -6.61 19.35 -3.67
CA ILE A 182 -6.71 18.29 -4.69
C ILE A 182 -5.44 18.21 -5.53
N ASN A 183 -4.91 19.36 -5.99
CA ASN A 183 -3.68 19.41 -6.79
C ASN A 183 -2.49 18.84 -6.02
N SER A 184 -2.33 19.24 -4.76
CA SER A 184 -1.25 18.73 -3.91
C SER A 184 -1.39 17.23 -3.64
N TYR A 185 -2.61 16.75 -3.44
CA TYR A 185 -2.90 15.32 -3.28
C TYR A 185 -2.61 14.54 -4.57
N ASP A 186 -3.10 15.01 -5.73
CA ASP A 186 -2.88 14.33 -7.02
C ASP A 186 -1.39 14.29 -7.40
N ASN A 187 -0.58 15.23 -6.95
CA ASN A 187 0.87 15.17 -7.10
C ASN A 187 1.49 14.02 -6.27
N THR A 188 0.94 13.68 -5.10
CA THR A 188 1.36 12.47 -4.36
C THR A 188 0.96 11.19 -5.09
N VAL A 189 -0.18 11.20 -5.79
CA VAL A 189 -0.62 10.07 -6.62
C VAL A 189 0.31 9.86 -7.81
N LEU A 190 0.72 10.94 -8.51
CA LEU A 190 1.76 10.89 -9.56
C LEU A 190 3.08 10.31 -9.02
N TYR A 191 3.44 10.68 -7.80
CA TYR A 191 4.67 10.18 -7.18
C TYR A 191 4.56 8.70 -6.78
N THR A 192 3.41 8.26 -6.30
CA THR A 192 3.12 6.85 -6.03
C THR A 192 3.14 6.00 -7.30
N ASP A 193 2.62 6.54 -8.43
CA ASP A 193 2.72 5.92 -9.76
C ASP A 193 4.20 5.65 -10.15
N TYR A 194 5.04 6.67 -10.02
CA TYR A 194 6.48 6.55 -10.25
C TYR A 194 7.14 5.53 -9.30
N PHE A 195 6.80 5.58 -8.02
CA PHE A 195 7.39 4.69 -7.01
C PHE A 195 7.08 3.22 -7.31
N ILE A 196 5.81 2.88 -7.52
CA ILE A 196 5.38 1.49 -7.83
C ILE A 196 5.96 1.04 -9.17
N HIS A 197 5.94 1.89 -10.20
CA HIS A 197 6.56 1.56 -11.51
C HIS A 197 8.05 1.26 -11.37
N SER A 198 8.78 2.00 -10.53
CA SER A 198 10.20 1.78 -10.27
C SER A 198 10.45 0.44 -9.57
N LEU A 199 9.60 0.04 -8.61
CA LEU A 199 9.66 -1.28 -7.99
C LEU A 199 9.39 -2.40 -9.01
N ILE A 200 8.39 -2.22 -9.87
CA ILE A 200 8.09 -3.15 -10.97
C ILE A 200 9.30 -3.34 -11.87
N GLY A 201 9.97 -2.24 -12.23
CA GLY A 201 11.20 -2.28 -13.04
C GLY A 201 12.29 -3.18 -12.43
N LYS A 202 12.47 -3.11 -11.10
CA LYS A 202 13.44 -3.94 -10.36
C LYS A 202 13.02 -5.41 -10.26
N LEU A 203 11.73 -5.70 -10.34
CA LEU A 203 11.16 -7.05 -10.18
C LEU A 203 10.94 -7.80 -11.51
N ARG A 204 11.11 -7.16 -12.67
CA ARG A 204 10.75 -7.76 -13.97
C ARG A 204 11.41 -9.10 -14.25
N ASN A 205 12.66 -9.26 -13.84
CA ASN A 205 13.45 -10.47 -14.07
C ASN A 205 13.41 -11.44 -12.87
N GLU A 206 12.69 -11.07 -11.82
CA GLU A 206 12.49 -11.92 -10.65
C GLU A 206 11.24 -12.80 -10.83
N ARG A 207 11.18 -13.89 -10.09
CA ARG A 207 9.93 -14.63 -9.88
C ARG A 207 9.15 -13.95 -8.77
N ALA A 208 8.35 -12.93 -9.13
CA ALA A 208 7.82 -11.98 -8.17
C ALA A 208 6.35 -11.62 -8.38
N ILE A 209 5.70 -11.32 -7.28
CA ILE A 209 4.39 -10.67 -7.20
C ILE A 209 4.48 -9.45 -6.30
N LEU A 210 3.92 -8.32 -6.75
CA LEU A 210 3.77 -7.11 -5.97
C LEU A 210 2.30 -6.89 -5.68
N VAL A 211 1.96 -6.72 -4.41
CA VAL A 211 0.63 -6.34 -3.93
C VAL A 211 0.74 -4.99 -3.26
N TYR A 212 -0.05 -4.03 -3.70
CA TYR A 212 -0.20 -2.73 -3.06
C TYR A 212 -1.57 -2.65 -2.39
N LEU A 213 -1.61 -2.15 -1.17
CA LEU A 213 -2.85 -1.75 -0.50
C LEU A 213 -2.57 -0.49 0.34
N SER A 214 -3.34 0.57 0.11
CA SER A 214 -3.36 1.69 1.04
C SER A 214 -4.19 1.34 2.27
N ASP A 215 -3.82 1.88 3.40
CA ASP A 215 -4.43 1.57 4.70
C ASP A 215 -5.83 2.19 4.86
N HIS A 216 -6.06 3.37 4.28
CA HIS A 216 -7.35 4.06 4.21
C HIS A 216 -7.38 5.06 3.05
N GLY A 217 -8.51 5.72 2.87
CA GLY A 217 -8.68 6.86 1.96
C GLY A 217 -8.48 8.19 2.66
N GLU A 218 -8.77 9.28 1.93
CA GLU A 218 -8.54 10.66 2.36
C GLU A 218 -9.70 11.55 1.93
N ALA A 219 -10.20 12.42 2.80
CA ALA A 219 -11.22 13.39 2.45
C ALA A 219 -10.58 14.70 1.95
N LEU A 220 -11.04 15.19 0.82
CA LEU A 220 -10.53 16.37 0.12
C LEU A 220 -11.59 17.49 0.03
N GLY A 221 -12.42 17.62 1.09
CA GLY A 221 -13.45 18.64 1.21
C GLY A 221 -14.85 18.15 0.84
N GLU A 222 -15.09 16.85 0.69
CA GLU A 222 -16.42 16.29 0.54
C GLU A 222 -17.20 16.51 1.83
N ASP A 223 -18.41 17.04 1.70
CA ASP A 223 -19.31 17.38 2.83
C ASP A 223 -18.64 18.25 3.92
N GLY A 224 -17.58 19.01 3.54
CA GLY A 224 -16.80 19.83 4.47
C GLY A 224 -15.80 19.04 5.32
N ILE A 225 -15.62 17.75 5.04
CA ILE A 225 -14.66 16.86 5.73
C ILE A 225 -13.29 16.95 5.03
N TRP A 226 -12.24 17.02 5.82
CA TRP A 226 -10.87 17.11 5.36
C TRP A 226 -10.00 16.07 6.05
N LEU A 227 -9.01 15.54 5.31
CA LEU A 227 -8.07 14.52 5.76
C LEU A 227 -8.76 13.20 6.15
N HIS A 228 -8.11 12.40 6.97
CA HIS A 228 -8.59 11.11 7.48
C HIS A 228 -9.02 11.24 8.96
N ALA A 229 -9.23 10.12 9.63
CA ALA A 229 -9.74 10.02 11.00
C ALA A 229 -11.24 10.30 11.21
N SER A 230 -11.91 10.95 10.27
CA SER A 230 -13.38 11.01 10.26
C SER A 230 -13.93 9.93 9.36
N GLN A 231 -14.93 9.18 9.81
CA GLN A 231 -15.60 8.19 8.98
C GLN A 231 -16.46 8.87 7.92
N SER A 232 -16.11 8.64 6.67
CA SER A 232 -16.87 9.09 5.50
C SER A 232 -16.73 8.06 4.37
N PRO A 233 -17.62 8.07 3.37
CA PRO A 233 -17.51 7.15 2.24
C PRO A 233 -16.14 7.18 1.54
N VAL A 234 -15.50 8.35 1.46
CA VAL A 234 -14.20 8.50 0.77
C VAL A 234 -13.01 8.08 1.63
N THR A 235 -13.05 8.29 2.95
CA THR A 235 -11.99 7.83 3.85
C THR A 235 -12.04 6.32 4.07
N GLN A 236 -13.20 5.69 3.85
CA GLN A 236 -13.39 4.24 3.92
C GLN A 236 -13.18 3.52 2.57
N GLN A 237 -12.79 4.22 1.52
CA GLN A 237 -12.37 3.60 0.25
C GLN A 237 -10.86 3.72 0.09
N THR A 238 -10.22 2.58 -0.21
CA THR A 238 -8.78 2.50 -0.33
C THR A 238 -8.33 1.87 -1.64
N ALA A 239 -7.18 2.32 -2.16
CA ALA A 239 -6.61 1.79 -3.39
C ALA A 239 -5.88 0.47 -3.16
N GLY A 240 -6.08 -0.49 -4.06
CA GLY A 240 -5.35 -1.74 -4.10
C GLY A 240 -4.95 -2.11 -5.51
N MET A 241 -3.74 -2.67 -5.66
CA MET A 241 -3.20 -3.06 -6.97
C MET A 241 -2.38 -4.34 -6.85
N VAL A 242 -2.31 -5.09 -7.95
CA VAL A 242 -1.47 -6.29 -8.05
C VAL A 242 -0.73 -6.29 -9.38
N TRP A 243 0.56 -6.56 -9.32
CA TRP A 243 1.40 -6.83 -10.48
C TRP A 243 2.13 -8.17 -10.30
N MET A 244 2.29 -8.91 -11.39
CA MET A 244 2.95 -10.20 -11.42
C MET A 244 4.01 -10.21 -12.52
N SER A 245 5.22 -10.69 -12.21
CA SER A 245 6.26 -10.91 -13.23
C SER A 245 5.85 -11.98 -14.23
N ALA A 246 6.49 -11.99 -15.40
CA ALA A 246 6.21 -13.00 -16.43
C ALA A 246 6.42 -14.42 -15.93
N SER A 247 7.49 -14.67 -15.16
CA SER A 247 7.77 -15.98 -14.57
C SER A 247 6.73 -16.38 -13.52
N TYR A 248 6.28 -15.45 -12.67
CA TYR A 248 5.23 -15.74 -11.71
C TYR A 248 3.89 -16.08 -12.39
N LYS A 249 3.52 -15.32 -13.44
CA LYS A 249 2.31 -15.59 -14.24
C LYS A 249 2.37 -16.93 -14.96
N ALA A 250 3.56 -17.31 -15.47
CA ALA A 250 3.75 -18.61 -16.13
C ALA A 250 3.53 -19.78 -15.15
N ASP A 251 4.00 -19.64 -13.89
CA ASP A 251 3.80 -20.67 -12.87
C ASP A 251 2.36 -20.70 -12.31
N TYR A 252 1.69 -19.55 -12.30
CA TYR A 252 0.36 -19.39 -11.67
C TYR A 252 -0.62 -18.62 -12.55
N PRO A 253 -0.90 -19.06 -13.80
CA PRO A 253 -1.72 -18.30 -14.74
C PRO A 253 -3.14 -18.04 -14.21
N GLN A 254 -3.72 -19.00 -13.46
CA GLN A 254 -5.05 -18.86 -12.89
C GLN A 254 -5.16 -17.73 -11.85
N LYS A 255 -4.06 -17.42 -11.13
CA LYS A 255 -4.08 -16.33 -10.13
C LYS A 255 -4.28 -14.98 -10.79
N TYR A 256 -3.64 -14.74 -11.93
CA TYR A 256 -3.83 -13.53 -12.71
C TYR A 256 -5.27 -13.38 -13.19
N GLU A 257 -5.81 -14.44 -13.79
CA GLU A 257 -7.20 -14.45 -14.31
C GLU A 257 -8.23 -14.20 -13.20
N LYS A 258 -8.05 -14.84 -12.02
CA LYS A 258 -8.95 -14.65 -10.88
C LYS A 258 -8.89 -13.22 -10.32
N ALA A 259 -7.70 -12.65 -10.18
CA ALA A 259 -7.54 -11.27 -9.77
C ALA A 259 -8.22 -10.31 -10.75
N MET A 260 -8.07 -10.52 -12.06
CA MET A 260 -8.77 -9.74 -13.09
C MET A 260 -10.30 -9.81 -12.98
N GLN A 261 -10.86 -10.99 -12.68
CA GLN A 261 -12.31 -11.17 -12.48
C GLN A 261 -12.84 -10.42 -11.25
N LYS A 262 -11.97 -10.10 -10.29
CA LYS A 262 -12.33 -9.40 -9.06
C LYS A 262 -12.09 -7.88 -9.11
N ARG A 263 -11.53 -7.38 -10.20
CA ARG A 263 -11.13 -5.97 -10.38
C ARG A 263 -12.23 -4.96 -10.02
N ASP A 264 -13.46 -5.21 -10.44
CA ASP A 264 -14.59 -4.31 -10.24
C ASP A 264 -15.52 -4.76 -9.09
N LYS A 265 -15.15 -5.84 -8.37
CA LYS A 265 -15.95 -6.36 -7.27
C LYS A 265 -15.76 -5.53 -5.99
N LYS A 266 -16.82 -5.46 -5.20
CA LYS A 266 -16.72 -4.90 -3.84
C LYS A 266 -15.96 -5.88 -2.96
N MET A 267 -14.93 -5.40 -2.30
CA MET A 267 -14.09 -6.16 -1.38
C MET A 267 -13.85 -5.35 -0.10
N ARG A 268 -13.37 -6.01 0.93
CA ARG A 268 -12.91 -5.40 2.18
C ARG A 268 -11.43 -5.67 2.35
N THR A 269 -10.74 -4.84 3.12
CA THR A 269 -9.27 -4.97 3.32
C THR A 269 -8.84 -6.31 3.94
N ASP A 270 -9.75 -7.05 4.57
CA ASP A 270 -9.52 -8.40 5.09
C ASP A 270 -9.09 -9.43 4.02
N PHE A 271 -9.38 -9.18 2.74
CA PHE A 271 -8.87 -10.02 1.64
C PHE A 271 -7.34 -10.12 1.62
N LEU A 272 -6.63 -9.10 2.12
CA LEU A 272 -5.18 -8.99 1.93
C LEU A 272 -4.42 -10.13 2.63
N PHE A 273 -4.72 -10.39 3.89
CA PHE A 273 -4.10 -11.47 4.66
C PHE A 273 -4.16 -12.80 3.88
N HIS A 274 -5.36 -13.16 3.41
CA HIS A 274 -5.59 -14.41 2.67
C HIS A 274 -4.91 -14.42 1.31
N SER A 275 -4.89 -13.27 0.64
CA SER A 275 -4.25 -13.13 -0.68
C SER A 275 -2.74 -13.18 -0.61
N LEU A 276 -2.12 -12.57 0.40
CA LEU A 276 -0.66 -12.66 0.57
C LEU A 276 -0.21 -14.08 0.87
N LEU A 277 -0.91 -14.81 1.74
CA LEU A 277 -0.62 -16.23 1.98
C LEU A 277 -0.76 -17.05 0.69
N ASP A 278 -1.79 -16.80 -0.11
CA ASP A 278 -1.98 -17.48 -1.39
C ASP A 278 -0.91 -17.09 -2.42
N ALA A 279 -0.49 -15.81 -2.46
CA ALA A 279 0.61 -15.33 -3.29
C ALA A 279 1.93 -16.06 -2.98
N GLY A 280 2.20 -16.27 -1.70
CA GLY A 280 3.37 -17.02 -1.23
C GLY A 280 3.22 -18.54 -1.31
N GLY A 281 2.06 -19.08 -1.72
CA GLY A 281 1.82 -20.53 -1.71
C GLY A 281 1.79 -21.12 -0.30
N ILE A 282 1.42 -20.31 0.68
CA ILE A 282 1.33 -20.71 2.09
C ILE A 282 -0.07 -21.27 2.36
N ASP A 283 -0.12 -22.48 2.90
CA ASP A 283 -1.33 -23.06 3.43
C ASP A 283 -1.36 -22.94 4.95
N SER A 284 -2.50 -22.56 5.50
CA SER A 284 -2.66 -22.32 6.94
C SER A 284 -4.14 -22.51 7.33
N GLN A 285 -4.37 -23.01 8.54
CA GLN A 285 -5.71 -23.07 9.14
C GLN A 285 -6.41 -21.70 9.24
N TYR A 286 -5.64 -20.62 9.20
CA TYR A 286 -6.15 -19.25 9.25
C TYR A 286 -6.57 -18.70 7.88
N LYS A 287 -6.21 -19.39 6.78
CA LYS A 287 -6.49 -18.93 5.43
C LYS A 287 -7.89 -19.32 4.98
N ASP A 288 -8.69 -18.31 4.65
CA ASP A 288 -9.95 -18.50 3.94
C ASP A 288 -9.74 -18.27 2.44
N TYR A 289 -9.85 -19.33 1.66
CA TYR A 289 -9.65 -19.27 0.20
C TYR A 289 -10.70 -18.43 -0.51
N THR A 290 -11.90 -18.26 0.06
CA THR A 290 -12.98 -17.47 -0.56
C THR A 290 -12.68 -15.98 -0.53
N LEU A 291 -11.85 -15.53 0.42
CA LEU A 291 -11.41 -14.15 0.56
C LEU A 291 -10.18 -13.83 -0.28
N SER A 292 -9.41 -14.82 -0.73
CA SER A 292 -8.25 -14.57 -1.60
C SER A 292 -8.69 -14.03 -2.97
N ILE A 293 -8.01 -12.96 -3.44
CA ILE A 293 -8.23 -12.43 -4.80
C ILE A 293 -7.71 -13.37 -5.90
N PHE A 294 -7.00 -14.41 -5.55
CA PHE A 294 -6.39 -15.38 -6.47
C PHE A 294 -7.15 -16.69 -6.61
N ARG A 295 -8.40 -16.74 -6.07
CA ARG A 295 -9.28 -17.93 -6.11
C ARG A 295 -10.63 -17.66 -6.74
#